data_06db4b81a74f3dafb470811807561f9b
#
_entry.id   06db4b81a74f3dafb470811807561f9b
#
_cell.length_a   1.000
_cell.length_b   1.000
_cell.length_c   1.000
_cell.angle_alpha   90.00
_cell.angle_beta   90.00
_cell.angle_gamma   90.00
#
_symmetry.space_group_name_H-M   'P 1'
#
loop_
_entity.id
_entity.type
_entity.pdbx_description
1 polymer ?
#
loop_
_entity_poly.entity_id
_entity_poly.type
_entity_poly.pdbx_seq_one_letter_code
_entity_poly.pdbx_strand_id
1 'polypeptide(L)'
;MAFTGTGQVSSSTGAFEQMAYFALRSNPLYEMIADVRSTAQTHNGASVTFDIYDNMAAATGALGEAVDVVPVALGDSTAVVTLVEYGNAVETTAKLRGTSFLNVDADAANIIGYNMVDSLDQVVAAVAAGGTNDILPTGRAATVNIIAGDTITADQTRTAAAKLRTASAPGFENGNYVGMIPPNVAFDLRSQTAVTDVIAFQIRQDGQAVRNGSIGTWGGVEFIENPRAHIQAGAGAAGIDVYDTVIAGRQALAKGFSRAPGFGEQPQIVYGPTTDYLRRFVSVGWYHLCGYSRFREACLQRVESSSSL
;
A
#
# COMPACT_ATOMS: atom_id res chain seq x y z
N MET A 1 -49.10 1.18 51.44
CA MET A 1 -47.70 0.85 51.18
C MET A 1 -47.24 1.51 49.92
N ALA A 2 -46.25 2.36 50.00
CA ALA A 2 -45.70 3.01 48.77
C ALA A 2 -44.63 2.05 48.21
N PHE A 3 -44.78 1.63 46.97
CA PHE A 3 -43.78 0.81 46.28
C PHE A 3 -42.78 1.75 45.61
N THR A 4 -41.50 1.51 45.82
CA THR A 4 -40.43 2.21 45.08
C THR A 4 -40.25 1.48 43.76
N GLY A 5 -40.69 2.10 42.66
CA GLY A 5 -40.52 1.55 41.29
C GLY A 5 -39.17 1.94 40.66
N THR A 6 -38.85 1.29 39.55
CA THR A 6 -37.59 1.50 38.76
C THR A 6 -37.40 2.95 38.32
N GLY A 7 -38.45 3.77 38.24
CA GLY A 7 -38.38 5.21 37.90
C GLY A 7 -37.96 6.11 39.07
N GLN A 8 -37.84 5.58 40.29
CA GLN A 8 -37.48 6.33 41.51
C GLN A 8 -36.04 6.07 41.96
N VAL A 9 -35.36 5.10 41.35
CA VAL A 9 -33.97 4.75 41.65
C VAL A 9 -33.12 5.03 40.43
N SER A 10 -32.22 6.00 40.50
CA SER A 10 -31.33 6.40 39.40
C SER A 10 -30.29 5.33 39.04
N SER A 11 -30.22 4.21 39.78
CA SER A 11 -29.35 3.07 39.49
C SER A 11 -29.92 2.10 38.44
N SER A 12 -31.12 2.36 37.90
CA SER A 12 -31.71 1.60 36.78
C SER A 12 -31.23 2.02 35.40
N THR A 13 -30.23 2.89 35.32
CA THR A 13 -29.52 3.16 34.04
C THR A 13 -28.84 1.87 33.58
N GLY A 14 -29.07 1.53 32.31
CA GLY A 14 -28.59 0.27 31.72
C GLY A 14 -27.12 -0.04 32.02
N ALA A 15 -26.82 -1.32 32.14
CA ALA A 15 -25.45 -1.76 32.34
C ALA A 15 -24.55 -1.27 31.22
N PHE A 16 -23.48 -0.57 31.56
CA PHE A 16 -22.46 -0.17 30.59
C PHE A 16 -21.58 -1.38 30.29
N GLU A 17 -21.42 -1.65 29.01
CA GLU A 17 -20.47 -2.66 28.57
C GLU A 17 -19.04 -2.11 28.75
N GLN A 18 -18.19 -2.90 29.42
CA GLN A 18 -16.80 -2.50 29.68
C GLN A 18 -15.85 -2.77 28.49
N MET A 19 -16.40 -3.20 27.35
CA MET A 19 -15.64 -3.48 26.15
C MET A 19 -15.71 -2.30 25.19
N ALA A 20 -14.56 -1.81 24.76
CA ALA A 20 -14.48 -0.79 23.72
C ALA A 20 -14.68 -1.45 22.34
N TYR A 21 -15.59 -0.90 21.54
CA TYR A 21 -15.73 -1.27 20.15
C TYR A 21 -14.91 -0.29 19.29
N PHE A 22 -14.01 -0.86 18.49
CA PHE A 22 -13.21 -0.06 17.56
C PHE A 22 -13.93 0.08 16.23
N ALA A 23 -13.65 1.17 15.50
CA ALA A 23 -14.11 1.36 14.14
C ALA A 23 -13.61 0.21 13.24
N LEU A 24 -14.34 -0.06 12.15
CA LEU A 24 -13.91 -1.04 11.15
C LEU A 24 -12.55 -0.66 10.58
N ARG A 25 -11.65 -1.63 10.49
CA ARG A 25 -10.25 -1.44 10.10
C ARG A 25 -9.95 -2.22 8.84
N SER A 26 -9.20 -1.61 7.92
CA SER A 26 -8.64 -2.30 6.76
C SER A 26 -7.31 -2.97 7.12
N ASN A 27 -6.96 -4.05 6.42
CA ASN A 27 -5.63 -4.62 6.51
C ASN A 27 -4.66 -3.83 5.63
N PRO A 28 -3.54 -3.36 6.16
CA PRO A 28 -2.48 -2.75 5.36
C PRO A 28 -1.74 -3.85 4.58
N LEU A 29 -1.54 -3.64 3.29
CA LEU A 29 -1.01 -4.67 2.38
C LEU A 29 0.07 -4.16 1.42
N TYR A 30 0.17 -2.85 1.21
CA TYR A 30 1.12 -2.28 0.24
C TYR A 30 2.59 -2.49 0.62
N GLU A 31 2.89 -2.56 1.90
CA GLU A 31 4.27 -2.80 2.35
C GLU A 31 4.80 -4.18 1.91
N MET A 32 3.91 -5.15 1.65
CA MET A 32 4.30 -6.49 1.17
C MET A 32 5.00 -6.50 -0.19
N ILE A 33 4.72 -5.50 -1.04
CA ILE A 33 5.36 -5.39 -2.37
C ILE A 33 6.65 -4.56 -2.33
N ALA A 34 6.99 -3.94 -1.20
CA ALA A 34 8.20 -3.17 -1.03
C ALA A 34 9.39 -4.08 -0.69
N ASP A 35 10.45 -3.97 -1.46
CA ASP A 35 11.72 -4.66 -1.18
C ASP A 35 12.48 -3.90 -0.09
N VAL A 36 12.61 -4.52 1.07
CA VAL A 36 13.24 -3.90 2.23
C VAL A 36 14.74 -3.93 2.09
N ARG A 37 15.37 -2.78 2.11
CA ARG A 37 16.81 -2.63 1.99
C ARG A 37 17.37 -1.70 3.06
N SER A 38 18.50 -2.09 3.61
CA SER A 38 19.23 -1.27 4.56
C SER A 38 20.69 -1.15 4.15
N THR A 39 21.32 -0.07 4.54
CA THR A 39 22.77 0.04 4.44
C THR A 39 23.45 -0.67 5.61
N ALA A 40 24.70 -1.08 5.42
CA ALA A 40 25.52 -1.63 6.50
C ALA A 40 26.00 -0.55 7.50
N GLN A 41 25.83 0.71 7.17
CA GLN A 41 26.28 1.84 7.99
C GLN A 41 25.29 2.12 9.13
N THR A 42 25.83 2.42 10.31
CA THR A 42 25.03 2.75 11.50
C THR A 42 24.35 4.12 11.36
N HIS A 43 24.97 5.07 10.65
CA HIS A 43 24.43 6.41 10.35
C HIS A 43 24.36 6.58 8.84
N ASN A 44 23.16 6.57 8.29
CA ASN A 44 22.92 6.56 6.84
C ASN A 44 22.87 7.98 6.23
N GLY A 45 22.97 9.03 7.04
CA GLY A 45 22.62 10.38 6.57
C GLY A 45 21.11 10.52 6.32
N ALA A 46 20.72 11.48 5.48
CA ALA A 46 19.31 11.76 5.15
C ALA A 46 18.74 10.86 4.05
N SER A 47 19.56 10.03 3.41
CA SER A 47 19.13 9.19 2.29
C SER A 47 19.92 7.89 2.22
N VAL A 48 19.29 6.89 1.63
CA VAL A 48 19.87 5.59 1.29
C VAL A 48 19.93 5.50 -0.24
N THR A 49 21.13 5.31 -0.79
CA THR A 49 21.34 5.17 -2.24
C THR A 49 21.60 3.71 -2.59
N PHE A 50 20.96 3.24 -3.64
CA PHE A 50 21.11 1.89 -4.18
C PHE A 50 21.64 1.98 -5.60
N ASP A 51 22.75 1.32 -5.87
CA ASP A 51 23.36 1.25 -7.19
C ASP A 51 22.73 0.11 -8.01
N ILE A 52 22.40 0.40 -9.25
CA ILE A 52 21.81 -0.53 -10.21
C ILE A 52 22.73 -0.59 -11.42
N TYR A 53 23.34 -1.74 -11.67
CA TYR A 53 24.14 -1.94 -12.87
C TYR A 53 23.24 -2.25 -14.06
N ASP A 54 23.53 -1.60 -15.19
CA ASP A 54 22.85 -1.86 -16.44
C ASP A 54 23.41 -3.11 -17.12
N ASN A 55 22.56 -3.83 -17.83
CA ASN A 55 22.99 -4.97 -18.61
C ASN A 55 23.76 -4.50 -19.84
N MET A 56 24.87 -5.18 -20.13
CA MET A 56 25.58 -4.95 -21.39
C MET A 56 24.74 -5.41 -22.59
N ALA A 57 24.92 -4.75 -23.73
CA ALA A 57 24.33 -5.20 -24.97
C ALA A 57 24.84 -6.60 -25.34
N ALA A 58 23.96 -7.44 -25.92
CA ALA A 58 24.33 -8.79 -26.32
C ALA A 58 25.38 -8.73 -27.45
N ALA A 59 26.45 -9.49 -27.29
CA ALA A 59 27.48 -9.65 -28.31
C ALA A 59 26.98 -10.63 -29.41
N THR A 60 26.29 -10.13 -30.43
CA THR A 60 25.72 -10.94 -31.52
C THR A 60 26.65 -11.06 -32.73
N GLY A 61 27.73 -10.31 -32.80
CA GLY A 61 28.73 -10.37 -33.87
C GLY A 61 29.76 -11.47 -33.63
N ALA A 62 30.10 -12.23 -34.68
CA ALA A 62 31.22 -13.16 -34.63
C ALA A 62 32.53 -12.37 -34.53
N LEU A 63 33.44 -12.87 -33.70
CA LEU A 63 34.77 -12.30 -33.54
C LEU A 63 35.63 -12.66 -34.77
N GLY A 64 36.37 -11.69 -35.33
CA GLY A 64 37.38 -11.96 -36.33
C GLY A 64 38.64 -12.58 -35.72
N GLU A 65 39.24 -13.54 -36.41
CA GLU A 65 40.40 -14.31 -35.93
C GLU A 65 41.61 -13.45 -35.51
N ALA A 66 41.77 -12.27 -36.11
CA ALA A 66 42.89 -11.37 -35.86
C ALA A 66 42.49 -9.98 -35.35
N VAL A 67 41.28 -9.84 -34.86
CA VAL A 67 40.75 -8.55 -34.38
C VAL A 67 40.38 -8.67 -32.88
N ASP A 68 40.97 -7.79 -32.07
CA ASP A 68 40.67 -7.73 -30.65
C ASP A 68 39.32 -7.09 -30.41
N VAL A 69 38.67 -7.46 -29.27
CA VAL A 69 37.38 -6.94 -28.85
C VAL A 69 37.54 -5.51 -28.31
N VAL A 70 36.70 -4.59 -28.77
CA VAL A 70 36.64 -3.25 -28.18
C VAL A 70 35.94 -3.33 -26.83
N PRO A 71 36.60 -2.97 -25.72
CA PRO A 71 35.98 -2.99 -24.39
C PRO A 71 34.83 -1.98 -24.33
N VAL A 72 33.72 -2.40 -23.69
CA VAL A 72 32.55 -1.53 -23.44
C VAL A 72 32.54 -1.16 -21.94
N ALA A 73 32.31 0.11 -21.64
CA ALA A 73 32.20 0.58 -20.26
C ALA A 73 30.89 0.04 -19.62
N LEU A 74 30.96 -0.26 -18.32
CA LEU A 74 29.77 -0.57 -17.54
C LEU A 74 28.95 0.71 -17.32
N GLY A 75 27.65 0.63 -17.54
CA GLY A 75 26.69 1.64 -17.14
C GLY A 75 26.12 1.33 -15.76
N ASP A 76 25.91 2.35 -14.96
CA ASP A 76 25.21 2.26 -13.68
C ASP A 76 24.16 3.36 -13.54
N SER A 77 23.14 3.10 -12.74
CA SER A 77 22.12 4.05 -12.35
C SER A 77 21.88 3.94 -10.84
N THR A 78 21.39 5.00 -10.23
CA THR A 78 21.18 5.03 -8.78
C THR A 78 19.72 5.31 -8.44
N ALA A 79 19.16 4.55 -7.50
CA ALA A 79 17.88 4.84 -6.88
C ALA A 79 18.12 5.39 -5.46
N VAL A 80 17.56 6.55 -5.18
CA VAL A 80 17.72 7.22 -3.89
C VAL A 80 16.40 7.15 -3.10
N VAL A 81 16.49 6.68 -1.86
CA VAL A 81 15.39 6.69 -0.88
C VAL A 81 15.71 7.74 0.17
N THR A 82 14.92 8.81 0.20
CA THR A 82 15.05 9.85 1.24
C THR A 82 14.33 9.39 2.50
N LEU A 83 15.03 9.47 3.63
CA LEU A 83 14.45 9.13 4.94
C LEU A 83 13.63 10.30 5.46
N VAL A 84 12.41 10.02 5.87
CA VAL A 84 11.45 10.98 6.42
C VAL A 84 10.96 10.47 7.76
N GLU A 85 10.71 11.37 8.68
CA GLU A 85 10.14 11.05 9.98
C GLU A 85 8.62 10.95 9.87
N TYR A 86 8.08 9.82 10.32
CA TYR A 86 6.64 9.59 10.46
C TYR A 86 6.30 9.33 11.90
N GLY A 87 5.19 9.85 12.38
CA GLY A 87 4.74 9.62 13.75
C GLY A 87 3.40 10.26 14.04
N ASN A 88 2.73 9.73 15.05
CA ASN A 88 1.51 10.30 15.60
C ASN A 88 1.41 9.96 17.08
N ALA A 89 0.72 10.78 17.87
CA ALA A 89 0.60 10.56 19.30
C ALA A 89 -0.80 10.95 19.80
N VAL A 90 -1.22 10.26 20.88
CA VAL A 90 -2.43 10.58 21.65
C VAL A 90 -2.01 10.90 23.07
N GLU A 91 -2.60 11.93 23.65
CA GLU A 91 -2.37 12.33 25.02
C GLU A 91 -3.62 12.06 25.89
N THR A 92 -3.44 11.38 27.02
CA THR A 92 -4.50 11.07 27.98
C THR A 92 -4.29 11.83 29.28
N THR A 93 -5.40 12.32 29.87
CA THR A 93 -5.34 13.07 31.13
C THR A 93 -5.59 12.16 32.35
N ALA A 94 -4.99 12.50 33.51
CA ALA A 94 -5.22 11.78 34.73
C ALA A 94 -6.72 11.79 35.17
N LYS A 95 -7.44 12.89 34.88
CA LYS A 95 -8.87 12.99 35.13
C LYS A 95 -9.65 11.96 34.28
N LEU A 96 -9.36 11.87 32.99
CA LEU A 96 -9.99 10.91 32.09
C LEU A 96 -9.74 9.47 32.58
N ARG A 97 -8.49 9.12 32.91
CA ARG A 97 -8.13 7.79 33.41
C ARG A 97 -8.81 7.44 34.74
N GLY A 98 -9.00 8.43 35.62
CA GLY A 98 -9.66 8.23 36.94
C GLY A 98 -11.19 8.22 36.89
N THR A 99 -11.81 8.76 35.82
CA THR A 99 -13.28 8.86 35.72
C THR A 99 -13.87 7.96 34.62
N SER A 100 -13.06 7.41 33.71
CA SER A 100 -13.52 6.50 32.66
C SER A 100 -13.85 5.12 33.19
N PHE A 101 -14.94 4.54 32.73
CA PHE A 101 -15.29 3.14 32.93
C PHE A 101 -14.46 2.16 32.08
N LEU A 102 -13.80 2.67 31.02
CA LEU A 102 -12.97 1.92 30.10
C LEU A 102 -11.48 2.13 30.40
N ASN A 103 -10.66 1.17 30.05
CA ASN A 103 -9.20 1.31 30.13
C ASN A 103 -8.66 2.14 28.97
N VAL A 104 -8.71 3.47 29.11
CA VAL A 104 -8.37 4.44 28.05
C VAL A 104 -6.94 4.28 27.55
N ASP A 105 -5.99 3.91 28.41
CA ASP A 105 -4.58 3.79 28.01
C ASP A 105 -4.36 2.57 27.09
N ALA A 106 -5.02 1.44 27.36
CA ALA A 106 -4.97 0.26 26.50
C ALA A 106 -5.66 0.51 25.14
N ASP A 107 -6.80 1.21 25.17
CA ASP A 107 -7.54 1.57 23.96
C ASP A 107 -6.74 2.57 23.10
N ALA A 108 -6.10 3.55 23.72
CA ALA A 108 -5.21 4.49 23.05
C ALA A 108 -4.03 3.78 22.39
N ALA A 109 -3.37 2.84 23.08
CA ALA A 109 -2.27 2.07 22.50
C ALA A 109 -2.72 1.23 21.29
N ASN A 110 -3.93 0.62 21.35
CA ASN A 110 -4.48 -0.14 20.23
C ASN A 110 -4.80 0.77 19.02
N ILE A 111 -5.36 1.96 19.25
CA ILE A 111 -5.66 2.93 18.19
C ILE A 111 -4.36 3.42 17.54
N ILE A 112 -3.34 3.73 18.33
CA ILE A 112 -2.03 4.19 17.85
C ILE A 112 -1.33 3.09 17.06
N GLY A 113 -1.38 1.83 17.52
CA GLY A 113 -0.80 0.69 16.81
C GLY A 113 -1.42 0.49 15.43
N TYR A 114 -2.75 0.62 15.31
CA TYR A 114 -3.41 0.58 14.00
C TYR A 114 -3.04 1.80 13.13
N ASN A 115 -3.07 3.01 13.70
CA ASN A 115 -2.74 4.24 12.98
C ASN A 115 -1.32 4.19 12.38
N MET A 116 -0.37 3.62 13.10
CA MET A 116 1.00 3.40 12.66
C MET A 116 1.06 2.63 11.33
N VAL A 117 0.41 1.47 11.30
CA VAL A 117 0.46 0.58 10.13
C VAL A 117 -0.36 1.14 8.96
N ASP A 118 -1.54 1.71 9.24
CA ASP A 118 -2.40 2.35 8.24
C ASP A 118 -1.74 3.57 7.59
N SER A 119 -1.03 4.39 8.37
CA SER A 119 -0.32 5.56 7.85
C SER A 119 0.82 5.18 6.92
N LEU A 120 1.62 4.18 7.29
CA LEU A 120 2.72 3.71 6.45
C LEU A 120 2.20 3.06 5.16
N ASP A 121 1.12 2.28 5.22
CA ASP A 121 0.50 1.66 4.03
C ASP A 121 0.02 2.71 3.03
N GLN A 122 -0.59 3.80 3.50
CA GLN A 122 -1.02 4.91 2.66
C GLN A 122 0.17 5.63 1.99
N VAL A 123 1.28 5.81 2.71
CA VAL A 123 2.52 6.39 2.14
C VAL A 123 3.05 5.51 1.02
N VAL A 124 3.10 4.19 1.24
CA VAL A 124 3.54 3.24 0.19
C VAL A 124 2.61 3.26 -1.01
N ALA A 125 1.28 3.27 -0.78
CA ALA A 125 0.28 3.36 -1.84
C ALA A 125 0.47 4.62 -2.71
N ALA A 126 0.69 5.77 -2.08
CA ALA A 126 0.94 7.03 -2.78
C ALA A 126 2.24 6.99 -3.61
N VAL A 127 3.32 6.41 -3.07
CA VAL A 127 4.59 6.23 -3.80
C VAL A 127 4.41 5.29 -4.99
N ALA A 128 3.67 4.19 -4.82
CA ALA A 128 3.37 3.24 -5.88
C ALA A 128 2.52 3.87 -6.99
N ALA A 129 1.51 4.66 -6.62
CA ALA A 129 0.65 5.36 -7.57
C ALA A 129 1.34 6.53 -8.30
N GLY A 130 2.41 7.08 -7.74
CA GLY A 130 3.14 8.22 -8.34
C GLY A 130 4.00 7.89 -9.56
N GLY A 131 3.94 6.67 -10.12
CA GLY A 131 4.70 6.25 -11.29
C GLY A 131 4.31 6.94 -12.60
N THR A 132 5.17 6.84 -13.61
CA THR A 132 4.93 7.38 -14.96
C THR A 132 4.43 6.31 -15.94
N ASN A 133 4.50 5.03 -15.57
CA ASN A 133 4.02 3.92 -16.38
C ASN A 133 2.53 3.70 -16.13
N ASP A 134 1.70 4.46 -16.81
CA ASP A 134 0.26 4.39 -16.71
C ASP A 134 -0.39 3.64 -17.89
N ILE A 135 -1.53 3.06 -17.63
CA ILE A 135 -2.41 2.43 -18.61
C ILE A 135 -3.78 3.07 -18.44
N LEU A 136 -4.13 3.89 -19.39
CA LEU A 136 -5.39 4.61 -19.44
C LEU A 136 -6.50 3.75 -20.11
N PRO A 137 -7.76 4.04 -19.84
CA PRO A 137 -8.88 3.45 -20.58
C PRO A 137 -8.76 3.72 -22.09
N THR A 138 -9.29 2.80 -22.88
CA THR A 138 -9.23 2.88 -24.36
C THR A 138 -9.80 4.20 -24.88
N GLY A 139 -9.00 4.92 -25.66
CA GLY A 139 -9.40 6.21 -26.24
C GLY A 139 -9.16 7.42 -25.33
N ARG A 140 -8.56 7.24 -24.15
CA ARG A 140 -8.14 8.34 -23.28
C ARG A 140 -6.65 8.61 -23.41
N ALA A 141 -6.28 9.88 -23.44
CA ALA A 141 -4.90 10.33 -23.58
C ALA A 141 -4.27 10.82 -22.27
N ALA A 142 -5.10 11.10 -21.27
CA ALA A 142 -4.66 11.57 -19.95
C ALA A 142 -5.73 11.29 -18.89
N THR A 143 -5.34 11.26 -17.64
CA THR A 143 -6.22 11.06 -16.46
C THR A 143 -7.43 12.00 -16.47
N VAL A 144 -7.23 13.27 -16.80
CA VAL A 144 -8.29 14.30 -16.86
C VAL A 144 -9.39 14.02 -17.89
N ASN A 145 -9.16 13.09 -18.81
CA ASN A 145 -10.10 12.71 -19.85
C ASN A 145 -10.93 11.48 -19.50
N ILE A 146 -10.69 10.85 -18.34
CA ILE A 146 -11.42 9.67 -17.88
C ILE A 146 -12.84 10.08 -17.47
N ILE A 147 -13.85 9.42 -18.00
CA ILE A 147 -15.26 9.65 -17.69
C ILE A 147 -15.85 8.51 -16.84
N ALA A 148 -17.02 8.74 -16.25
CA ALA A 148 -17.68 7.79 -15.34
C ALA A 148 -17.93 6.38 -15.91
N GLY A 149 -17.92 6.18 -17.22
CA GLY A 149 -18.08 4.87 -17.86
C GLY A 149 -16.77 4.14 -18.17
N ASP A 150 -15.63 4.75 -17.88
CA ASP A 150 -14.31 4.17 -18.19
C ASP A 150 -13.86 3.21 -17.08
N THR A 151 -14.64 2.16 -16.85
CA THR A 151 -14.33 1.13 -15.85
C THR A 151 -13.15 0.26 -16.30
N ILE A 152 -12.48 -0.38 -15.35
CA ILE A 152 -11.36 -1.28 -15.62
C ILE A 152 -11.78 -2.43 -16.54
N THR A 153 -10.89 -2.86 -17.42
CA THR A 153 -11.13 -3.98 -18.32
C THR A 153 -10.07 -5.08 -18.16
N ALA A 154 -10.46 -6.31 -18.48
CA ALA A 154 -9.53 -7.45 -18.51
C ALA A 154 -8.36 -7.23 -19.51
N ASP A 155 -8.58 -6.47 -20.58
CA ASP A 155 -7.54 -6.12 -21.53
C ASP A 155 -6.48 -5.18 -20.95
N GLN A 156 -6.87 -4.20 -20.15
CA GLN A 156 -5.92 -3.31 -19.48
C GLN A 156 -5.03 -4.08 -18.51
N THR A 157 -5.58 -5.01 -17.73
CA THR A 157 -4.80 -5.83 -16.80
C THR A 157 -3.85 -6.78 -17.54
N ARG A 158 -4.27 -7.38 -18.66
CA ARG A 158 -3.39 -8.18 -19.54
C ARG A 158 -2.29 -7.33 -20.19
N THR A 159 -2.61 -6.11 -20.58
CA THR A 159 -1.64 -5.17 -21.13
C THR A 159 -0.57 -4.80 -20.09
N ALA A 160 -0.96 -4.57 -18.83
CA ALA A 160 -0.04 -4.33 -17.73
C ALA A 160 0.94 -5.51 -17.55
N ALA A 161 0.40 -6.72 -17.47
CA ALA A 161 1.22 -7.93 -17.35
C ALA A 161 2.16 -8.13 -18.54
N ALA A 162 1.70 -7.84 -19.76
CA ALA A 162 2.52 -7.92 -20.97
C ALA A 162 3.66 -6.89 -20.96
N LYS A 163 3.38 -5.63 -20.56
CA LYS A 163 4.40 -4.59 -20.42
C LYS A 163 5.47 -4.97 -19.40
N LEU A 164 5.07 -5.51 -18.23
CA LEU A 164 6.01 -5.99 -17.22
C LEU A 164 6.90 -7.13 -17.74
N ARG A 165 6.32 -8.10 -18.44
CA ARG A 165 7.09 -9.20 -19.05
C ARG A 165 8.04 -8.70 -20.15
N THR A 166 7.60 -7.77 -20.98
CA THR A 166 8.46 -7.15 -22.01
C THR A 166 9.62 -6.38 -21.39
N ALA A 167 9.41 -5.73 -20.25
CA ALA A 167 10.45 -5.08 -19.47
C ALA A 167 11.34 -6.07 -18.70
N SER A 168 11.10 -7.38 -18.81
CA SER A 168 11.80 -8.44 -18.06
C SER A 168 11.72 -8.24 -16.53
N ALA A 169 10.63 -7.66 -16.05
CA ALA A 169 10.40 -7.48 -14.63
C ALA A 169 10.31 -8.84 -13.92
N PRO A 170 11.06 -9.08 -12.83
CA PRO A 170 10.97 -10.33 -12.10
C PRO A 170 9.62 -10.44 -11.37
N GLY A 171 8.96 -11.61 -11.50
CA GLY A 171 7.75 -11.92 -10.75
C GLY A 171 8.05 -12.30 -9.30
N PHE A 172 7.00 -12.42 -8.49
CA PHE A 172 7.08 -12.97 -7.14
C PHE A 172 7.24 -14.51 -7.16
N GLU A 173 7.12 -15.18 -6.02
CA GLU A 173 7.50 -16.59 -5.86
C GLU A 173 6.91 -17.55 -6.89
N ASN A 174 5.68 -17.31 -7.35
CA ASN A 174 5.00 -18.14 -8.35
C ASN A 174 5.21 -17.66 -9.79
N GLY A 175 6.11 -16.70 -10.03
CA GLY A 175 6.28 -16.05 -11.33
C GLY A 175 5.15 -15.09 -11.71
N ASN A 176 4.19 -14.87 -10.83
CA ASN A 176 3.11 -13.93 -10.99
C ASN A 176 3.50 -12.54 -10.52
N TYR A 177 2.81 -11.52 -11.03
CA TYR A 177 2.85 -10.16 -10.51
C TYR A 177 1.76 -9.97 -9.46
N VAL A 178 1.90 -8.98 -8.59
CA VAL A 178 0.88 -8.64 -7.58
C VAL A 178 0.15 -7.38 -8.02
N GLY A 179 -1.18 -7.45 -8.05
CA GLY A 179 -2.07 -6.33 -8.37
C GLY A 179 -2.85 -5.89 -7.13
N MET A 180 -2.59 -4.66 -6.66
CA MET A 180 -3.38 -4.04 -5.59
C MET A 180 -4.55 -3.28 -6.22
N ILE A 181 -5.77 -3.72 -5.95
CA ILE A 181 -6.99 -3.21 -6.57
C ILE A 181 -7.96 -2.65 -5.52
N PRO A 182 -8.57 -1.46 -5.77
CA PRO A 182 -9.65 -0.97 -4.93
C PRO A 182 -10.90 -1.87 -5.01
N PRO A 183 -11.68 -2.05 -3.94
CA PRO A 183 -12.87 -2.91 -3.95
C PRO A 183 -13.92 -2.51 -5.00
N ASN A 184 -14.12 -1.20 -5.23
CA ASN A 184 -15.04 -0.69 -6.24
C ASN A 184 -14.64 -1.14 -7.65
N VAL A 185 -13.36 -1.00 -7.97
CA VAL A 185 -12.80 -1.42 -9.27
C VAL A 185 -12.78 -2.95 -9.40
N ALA A 186 -12.56 -3.66 -8.29
CA ALA A 186 -12.66 -5.11 -8.23
C ALA A 186 -14.08 -5.60 -8.54
N PHE A 187 -15.09 -4.88 -8.06
CA PHE A 187 -16.49 -5.15 -8.40
C PHE A 187 -16.73 -5.03 -9.92
N ASP A 188 -16.24 -3.94 -10.54
CA ASP A 188 -16.38 -3.72 -11.98
C ASP A 188 -15.68 -4.81 -12.80
N LEU A 189 -14.47 -5.21 -12.40
CA LEU A 189 -13.71 -6.26 -13.07
C LEU A 189 -14.44 -7.61 -12.99
N ARG A 190 -15.11 -7.91 -11.87
CA ARG A 190 -15.93 -9.12 -11.69
C ARG A 190 -17.28 -9.08 -12.41
N SER A 191 -17.82 -7.91 -12.67
CA SER A 191 -19.10 -7.76 -13.36
C SER A 191 -19.04 -8.01 -14.88
N GLN A 192 -17.84 -8.11 -15.45
CA GLN A 192 -17.63 -8.40 -16.87
C GLN A 192 -17.99 -9.84 -17.20
N THR A 193 -18.79 -10.05 -18.25
CA THR A 193 -19.41 -11.34 -18.58
C THR A 193 -18.98 -11.94 -19.92
N ALA A 194 -18.11 -11.26 -20.68
CA ALA A 194 -17.62 -11.81 -21.94
C ALA A 194 -16.77 -13.08 -21.74
N VAL A 195 -16.68 -13.92 -22.75
CA VAL A 195 -15.94 -15.21 -22.68
C VAL A 195 -14.44 -15.02 -22.38
N THR A 196 -13.91 -13.84 -22.68
CA THR A 196 -12.52 -13.45 -22.45
C THR A 196 -12.30 -12.80 -21.09
N ASP A 197 -13.35 -12.59 -20.32
CA ASP A 197 -13.29 -11.86 -19.07
C ASP A 197 -12.84 -12.74 -17.89
N VAL A 198 -12.46 -12.07 -16.80
CA VAL A 198 -11.90 -12.70 -15.60
C VAL A 198 -12.81 -13.76 -15.02
N ILE A 199 -14.10 -13.50 -14.93
CA ILE A 199 -15.10 -14.44 -14.38
C ILE A 199 -15.20 -15.72 -15.19
N ALA A 200 -15.27 -15.62 -16.52
CA ALA A 200 -15.38 -16.79 -17.40
C ALA A 200 -14.15 -17.70 -17.28
N PHE A 201 -12.97 -17.09 -17.07
CA PHE A 201 -11.74 -17.82 -16.85
C PHE A 201 -11.69 -18.51 -15.48
N GLN A 202 -12.10 -17.81 -14.42
CA GLN A 202 -12.16 -18.37 -13.05
C GLN A 202 -13.12 -19.54 -12.92
N ILE A 203 -14.30 -19.46 -13.54
CA ILE A 203 -15.27 -20.57 -13.57
C ILE A 203 -14.66 -21.84 -14.16
N ARG A 204 -13.75 -21.71 -15.12
CA ARG A 204 -13.06 -22.85 -15.74
C ARG A 204 -11.93 -23.42 -14.90
N GLN A 205 -11.24 -22.58 -14.12
CA GLN A 205 -10.10 -23.02 -13.30
C GLN A 205 -10.49 -23.44 -11.88
N ASP A 206 -11.25 -22.61 -11.19
CA ASP A 206 -11.66 -22.86 -9.80
C ASP A 206 -12.98 -22.18 -9.45
N GLY A 207 -14.05 -22.97 -9.44
CA GLY A 207 -15.38 -22.51 -9.04
C GLY A 207 -15.47 -22.06 -7.57
N GLN A 208 -14.46 -22.35 -6.74
CA GLN A 208 -14.39 -21.92 -5.34
C GLN A 208 -14.05 -20.43 -5.23
N ALA A 209 -13.16 -19.91 -6.09
CA ALA A 209 -12.77 -18.51 -6.11
C ALA A 209 -13.98 -17.58 -6.38
N VAL A 210 -14.88 -17.99 -7.28
CA VAL A 210 -16.12 -17.26 -7.58
C VAL A 210 -17.05 -17.17 -6.37
N ARG A 211 -17.14 -18.23 -5.57
CA ARG A 211 -17.97 -18.25 -4.35
C ARG A 211 -17.42 -17.37 -3.25
N ASN A 212 -16.11 -17.29 -3.12
CA ASN A 212 -15.45 -16.49 -2.08
C ASN A 212 -15.34 -14.99 -2.45
N GLY A 213 -15.76 -14.60 -3.67
CA GLY A 213 -15.65 -13.23 -4.14
C GLY A 213 -14.23 -12.76 -4.41
N SER A 214 -13.23 -13.66 -4.39
CA SER A 214 -11.85 -13.35 -4.75
C SER A 214 -11.69 -13.25 -6.26
N ILE A 215 -10.90 -12.30 -6.73
CA ILE A 215 -10.51 -12.23 -8.15
C ILE A 215 -9.50 -13.33 -8.48
N GLY A 216 -8.67 -13.71 -7.50
CA GLY A 216 -7.60 -14.70 -7.67
C GLY A 216 -6.52 -14.26 -8.63
N THR A 217 -5.99 -15.20 -9.43
CA THR A 217 -4.93 -14.95 -10.41
C THR A 217 -5.51 -14.83 -11.82
N TRP A 218 -5.25 -13.72 -12.49
CA TRP A 218 -5.68 -13.47 -13.86
C TRP A 218 -4.51 -12.93 -14.70
N GLY A 219 -4.29 -13.54 -15.87
CA GLY A 219 -3.26 -13.07 -16.82
C GLY A 219 -1.81 -13.10 -16.28
N GLY A 220 -1.57 -13.80 -15.17
CA GLY A 220 -0.29 -13.81 -14.47
C GLY A 220 -0.16 -12.70 -13.42
N VAL A 221 -1.28 -12.09 -13.03
CA VAL A 221 -1.39 -11.13 -11.93
C VAL A 221 -2.27 -11.70 -10.84
N GLU A 222 -1.79 -11.74 -9.63
CA GLU A 222 -2.54 -12.08 -8.42
C GLU A 222 -3.13 -10.79 -7.83
N PHE A 223 -4.46 -10.70 -7.80
CA PHE A 223 -5.15 -9.51 -7.33
C PHE A 223 -5.47 -9.59 -5.84
N ILE A 224 -5.08 -8.55 -5.12
CA ILE A 224 -5.37 -8.35 -3.70
C ILE A 224 -6.23 -7.10 -3.56
N GLU A 225 -7.43 -7.25 -2.98
CA GLU A 225 -8.31 -6.13 -2.71
C GLU A 225 -7.81 -5.33 -1.52
N ASN A 226 -7.58 -4.03 -1.71
CA ASN A 226 -7.20 -3.13 -0.63
C ASN A 226 -8.08 -1.86 -0.67
N PRO A 227 -8.90 -1.61 0.37
CA PRO A 227 -9.72 -0.41 0.46
C PRO A 227 -8.89 0.89 0.65
N ARG A 228 -7.57 0.77 0.90
CA ARG A 228 -6.63 1.89 1.01
C ARG A 228 -5.85 2.14 -0.29
N ALA A 229 -6.26 1.52 -1.40
CA ALA A 229 -5.69 1.83 -2.71
C ALA A 229 -5.81 3.33 -3.02
N HIS A 230 -4.81 3.86 -3.69
CA HIS A 230 -4.75 5.28 -3.99
C HIS A 230 -5.90 5.70 -4.91
N ILE A 231 -6.52 6.84 -4.58
CA ILE A 231 -7.61 7.44 -5.34
C ILE A 231 -7.20 8.87 -5.67
N GLN A 232 -7.24 9.21 -6.94
CA GLN A 232 -7.04 10.57 -7.43
C GLN A 232 -8.39 11.30 -7.41
N ALA A 233 -8.72 11.92 -6.28
CA ALA A 233 -10.01 12.55 -6.07
C ALA A 233 -10.23 13.70 -7.06
N GLY A 234 -11.34 13.66 -7.80
CA GLY A 234 -11.72 14.67 -8.75
C GLY A 234 -10.79 14.86 -9.94
N ALA A 235 -9.87 13.92 -10.23
CA ALA A 235 -8.87 14.06 -11.28
C ALA A 235 -9.39 13.81 -12.69
N GLY A 236 -10.51 13.11 -12.82
CA GLY A 236 -11.11 12.80 -14.11
C GLY A 236 -12.01 13.92 -14.66
N ALA A 237 -12.59 13.68 -15.83
CA ALA A 237 -13.50 14.63 -16.48
C ALA A 237 -14.73 14.90 -15.60
N ALA A 238 -15.14 16.15 -15.55
CA ALA A 238 -16.25 16.60 -14.70
C ALA A 238 -16.04 16.36 -13.19
N GLY A 239 -14.80 16.19 -12.73
CA GLY A 239 -14.46 16.04 -11.32
C GLY A 239 -14.78 14.64 -10.75
N ILE A 240 -14.79 13.61 -11.56
CA ILE A 240 -14.95 12.23 -11.09
C ILE A 240 -13.65 11.73 -10.46
N ASP A 241 -13.78 10.82 -9.52
CA ASP A 241 -12.63 10.15 -8.91
C ASP A 241 -12.03 9.11 -9.86
N VAL A 242 -10.71 9.09 -9.91
CA VAL A 242 -9.94 8.09 -10.68
C VAL A 242 -9.26 7.15 -9.71
N TYR A 243 -9.45 5.87 -9.93
CA TYR A 243 -8.94 4.80 -9.09
C TYR A 243 -7.68 4.20 -9.68
N ASP A 244 -6.64 4.07 -8.87
CA ASP A 244 -5.37 3.51 -9.26
C ASP A 244 -5.26 2.04 -8.88
N THR A 245 -5.23 1.15 -9.86
CA THR A 245 -4.86 -0.25 -9.66
C THR A 245 -3.38 -0.40 -9.96
N VAL A 246 -2.59 -0.72 -8.93
CA VAL A 246 -1.13 -0.86 -9.05
C VAL A 246 -0.77 -2.32 -9.28
N ILE A 247 -0.07 -2.62 -10.39
CA ILE A 247 0.44 -3.95 -10.69
C ILE A 247 1.96 -3.89 -10.63
N ALA A 248 2.53 -4.64 -9.69
CA ALA A 248 3.95 -4.61 -9.37
C ALA A 248 4.62 -5.97 -9.52
N GLY A 249 5.85 -5.95 -10.02
CA GLY A 249 6.80 -7.05 -9.91
C GLY A 249 7.73 -6.87 -8.72
N ARG A 250 8.61 -7.83 -8.49
CA ARG A 250 9.69 -7.67 -7.51
C ARG A 250 10.59 -6.50 -7.89
N GLN A 251 11.17 -5.84 -6.91
CA GLN A 251 12.03 -4.67 -7.08
C GLN A 251 11.30 -3.44 -7.67
N ALA A 252 9.97 -3.39 -7.63
CA ALA A 252 9.22 -2.21 -8.01
C ALA A 252 9.41 -1.06 -7.02
N LEU A 253 9.30 -1.36 -5.71
CA LEU A 253 9.43 -0.42 -4.62
C LEU A 253 10.60 -0.81 -3.72
N ALA A 254 11.25 0.18 -3.10
CA ALA A 254 12.26 -0.02 -2.07
C ALA A 254 11.86 0.73 -0.80
N LYS A 255 12.06 0.08 0.35
CA LYS A 255 11.98 0.66 1.68
C LYS A 255 13.39 0.87 2.21
N GLY A 256 13.73 2.10 2.56
CA GLY A 256 14.94 2.44 3.31
C GLY A 256 14.60 2.74 4.76
N PHE A 257 15.48 2.39 5.69
CA PHE A 257 15.32 2.73 7.10
C PHE A 257 16.68 3.04 7.75
N SER A 258 16.64 3.79 8.86
CA SER A 258 17.84 4.12 9.62
C SER A 258 18.23 2.95 10.54
N ARG A 259 19.55 2.68 10.62
CA ARG A 259 20.15 1.74 11.59
C ARG A 259 20.82 2.43 12.79
N ALA A 260 20.60 3.72 12.96
CA ALA A 260 21.10 4.43 14.13
C ALA A 260 20.51 3.84 15.43
N PRO A 261 21.24 3.95 16.57
CA PRO A 261 20.71 3.48 17.85
C PRO A 261 19.34 4.11 18.16
N GLY A 262 18.36 3.28 18.51
CA GLY A 262 16.98 3.71 18.73
C GLY A 262 16.10 3.73 17.46
N PHE A 263 16.63 3.33 16.31
CA PHE A 263 15.89 3.17 15.06
C PHE A 263 16.06 1.76 14.50
N GLY A 264 15.16 1.35 13.62
CA GLY A 264 15.18 0.02 13.03
C GLY A 264 14.23 -0.11 11.85
N GLU A 265 14.08 -1.31 11.34
CA GLU A 265 13.18 -1.64 10.23
C GLU A 265 11.70 -1.45 10.61
N GLN A 266 11.38 -1.69 11.87
CA GLN A 266 10.01 -1.61 12.38
C GLN A 266 9.79 -0.30 13.13
N PRO A 267 8.61 0.30 13.01
CA PRO A 267 8.23 1.47 13.78
C PRO A 267 8.18 1.15 15.28
N GLN A 268 8.43 2.15 16.11
CA GLN A 268 8.47 2.01 17.56
C GLN A 268 7.29 2.71 18.22
N ILE A 269 6.70 2.04 19.22
CA ILE A 269 5.73 2.69 20.11
C ILE A 269 6.53 3.41 21.22
N VAL A 270 6.27 4.70 21.36
CA VAL A 270 6.95 5.56 22.33
C VAL A 270 5.95 6.02 23.37
N TYR A 271 6.30 5.81 24.64
CA TYR A 271 5.60 6.42 25.75
C TYR A 271 6.33 7.71 26.11
N GLY A 272 5.67 8.83 25.87
CA GLY A 272 6.27 10.14 26.09
C GLY A 272 6.44 10.48 27.57
N PRO A 273 7.44 11.33 27.88
CA PRO A 273 7.54 11.87 29.22
C PRO A 273 6.31 12.73 29.54
N THR A 274 5.91 12.73 30.79
CA THR A 274 4.90 13.67 31.27
C THR A 274 5.47 15.09 31.21
N THR A 275 4.90 15.93 30.34
CA THR A 275 5.36 17.30 30.13
C THR A 275 4.78 18.31 31.13
N ASP A 276 3.76 17.92 31.89
CA ASP A 276 3.09 18.75 32.88
C ASP A 276 3.81 18.67 34.24
N TYR A 277 4.01 19.79 34.92
CA TYR A 277 4.57 19.89 36.26
C TYR A 277 3.85 19.01 37.31
N LEU A 278 2.56 18.77 37.15
CA LEU A 278 1.75 17.89 38.02
C LEU A 278 1.67 16.45 37.53
N ARG A 279 2.35 16.10 36.44
CA ARG A 279 2.36 14.77 35.80
C ARG A 279 0.96 14.23 35.52
N ARG A 280 0.05 15.07 35.04
CA ARG A 280 -1.34 14.71 34.75
C ARG A 280 -1.53 14.16 33.35
N PHE A 281 -0.62 14.42 32.43
CA PHE A 281 -0.69 14.01 31.05
C PHE A 281 0.27 12.86 30.77
N VAL A 282 -0.22 11.85 30.04
CA VAL A 282 0.59 10.75 29.53
C VAL A 282 0.34 10.64 28.04
N SER A 283 1.40 10.67 27.26
CA SER A 283 1.30 10.49 25.81
C SER A 283 1.75 9.09 25.41
N VAL A 284 1.02 8.51 24.46
CA VAL A 284 1.37 7.29 23.75
C VAL A 284 1.42 7.64 22.27
N GLY A 285 2.51 7.32 21.62
CA GLY A 285 2.69 7.60 20.21
C GLY A 285 3.50 6.54 19.52
N TRP A 286 3.59 6.65 18.20
CA TRP A 286 4.53 5.88 17.40
C TRP A 286 5.46 6.82 16.62
N TYR A 287 6.62 6.31 16.32
CA TYR A 287 7.65 7.02 15.59
C TYR A 287 8.42 6.08 14.68
N HIS A 288 8.71 6.51 13.47
CA HIS A 288 9.51 5.75 12.52
C HIS A 288 10.30 6.68 11.59
N LEU A 289 11.57 6.38 11.39
CA LEU A 289 12.44 7.04 10.43
C LEU A 289 12.68 6.10 9.25
N CYS A 290 11.88 6.24 8.21
CA CYS A 290 11.94 5.41 7.01
C CYS A 290 11.65 6.23 5.75
N GLY A 291 11.89 5.63 4.60
CA GLY A 291 11.53 6.22 3.32
C GLY A 291 11.12 5.13 2.34
N TYR A 292 10.27 5.49 1.41
CA TYR A 292 9.85 4.63 0.31
C TYR A 292 10.14 5.33 -1.01
N SER A 293 10.58 4.58 -1.99
CA SER A 293 10.82 5.08 -3.34
C SER A 293 10.53 3.99 -4.37
N ARG A 294 10.24 4.39 -5.59
CA ARG A 294 10.22 3.46 -6.72
C ARG A 294 11.66 3.06 -7.04
N PHE A 295 11.95 1.77 -6.94
CA PHE A 295 13.30 1.26 -7.18
C PHE A 295 13.55 1.05 -8.67
N ARG A 296 12.63 0.37 -9.36
CA ARG A 296 12.66 0.19 -10.82
C ARG A 296 11.29 0.53 -11.39
N GLU A 297 11.20 1.65 -12.07
CA GLU A 297 9.95 2.11 -12.71
C GLU A 297 9.41 1.09 -13.71
N ALA A 298 10.28 0.37 -14.41
CA ALA A 298 9.89 -0.66 -15.36
C ALA A 298 9.18 -1.88 -14.72
N CYS A 299 9.33 -2.07 -13.42
CA CYS A 299 8.70 -3.16 -12.67
C CYS A 299 7.32 -2.79 -12.10
N LEU A 300 6.80 -1.61 -12.40
CA LEU A 300 5.54 -1.11 -11.88
C LEU A 300 4.67 -0.58 -13.03
N GLN A 301 3.39 -0.95 -13.02
CA GLN A 301 2.37 -0.42 -13.93
C GLN A 301 1.18 0.06 -13.12
N ARG A 302 0.66 1.24 -13.44
CA ARG A 302 -0.55 1.80 -12.86
C ARG A 302 -1.67 1.74 -13.88
N VAL A 303 -2.78 1.10 -13.54
CA VAL A 303 -3.99 1.08 -14.36
C VAL A 303 -4.97 2.06 -13.76
N GLU A 304 -5.30 3.09 -14.51
CA GLU A 304 -6.28 4.11 -14.11
C GLU A 304 -7.65 3.77 -14.65
N SER A 305 -8.67 3.92 -13.83
CA SER A 305 -10.06 3.69 -14.22
C SER A 305 -11.03 4.51 -13.38
N SER A 306 -12.24 4.71 -13.87
CA SER A 306 -13.38 5.11 -13.05
C SER A 306 -13.99 3.88 -12.36
N SER A 307 -15.00 4.08 -11.52
CA SER A 307 -15.84 3.01 -10.98
C SER A 307 -17.30 3.26 -11.29
N SER A 308 -18.06 2.17 -11.37
CA SER A 308 -19.52 2.20 -11.55
C SER A 308 -20.28 2.39 -10.22
N LEU A 309 -19.57 2.29 -9.07
CA LEU A 309 -20.12 2.43 -7.71
C LEU A 309 -19.91 3.84 -7.16
#